data_380b1f3e4a548b11919da5f06d3c3834
#
_entry.id   380b1f3e4a548b11919da5f06d3c3834
#
_cell.length_a   1.000
_cell.length_b   1.000
_cell.length_c   1.000
_cell.angle_alpha   90.00
_cell.angle_beta   90.00
_cell.angle_gamma   90.00
#
_symmetry.space_group_name_H-M   'P 1'
#
loop_
_entity.id
_entity.type
_entity.pdbx_description
1 polymer ?
#
loop_
_entity_poly.entity_id
_entity_poly.type
_entity_poly.pdbx_seq_one_letter_code
_entity_poly.pdbx_strand_id
1 'polypeptide(L)'
;TIYYKFINGNSWGSDESVTDPACGGAGGFGSDRFLEIPDVDTVLDPVCFGECISCDESYVIFHVDMEETPVATEGIFLGGGQWHNNYQLMTLVPEEETIYMVKMALPEGEHYYKFNNGGNDGGYEDGGNLTNEGCGDGDNWGDRTIVVGEEDSMTPPFCFSSCYTCGGDPVEANVTFQADMTTLLSQGWDDNVHFMELRGGINGWSAGDVFEQDLLDPNLYTITKAITATPGSMHEWKYKANPDENFNNNGWETAANRV
;
A
#
# COMPACT_ATOMS: atom_id res chain seq x y z
N THR A 1 26.34 -20.53 -17.37
CA THR A 1 26.07 -19.14 -17.00
C THR A 1 26.99 -18.21 -17.78
N ILE A 2 26.50 -17.11 -18.33
CA ILE A 2 27.28 -16.00 -18.89
C ILE A 2 27.01 -14.75 -18.04
N TYR A 3 28.00 -13.85 -18.01
CA TYR A 3 27.90 -12.55 -17.33
C TYR A 3 27.99 -11.45 -18.38
N TYR A 4 27.15 -10.41 -18.23
CA TYR A 4 27.08 -9.31 -19.19
C TYR A 4 26.60 -8.02 -18.53
N LYS A 5 26.74 -6.91 -19.22
CA LYS A 5 26.22 -5.60 -18.85
C LYS A 5 25.68 -4.86 -20.06
N PHE A 6 24.72 -4.00 -19.84
CA PHE A 6 24.38 -2.96 -20.82
C PHE A 6 25.29 -1.73 -20.61
N ILE A 7 25.61 -1.07 -21.70
CA ILE A 7 26.44 0.14 -21.71
C ILE A 7 25.65 1.24 -22.40
N ASN A 8 25.48 2.37 -21.70
CA ASN A 8 24.85 3.55 -22.26
C ASN A 8 25.90 4.34 -23.08
N GLY A 9 25.99 4.03 -24.39
CA GLY A 9 26.99 4.58 -25.28
C GLY A 9 28.03 3.54 -25.77
N ASN A 10 29.28 3.93 -25.94
CA ASN A 10 30.31 3.10 -26.54
C ASN A 10 31.62 3.02 -25.74
N SER A 11 31.59 3.40 -24.46
CA SER A 11 32.78 3.38 -23.60
C SER A 11 32.43 2.88 -22.21
N TRP A 12 33.39 2.20 -21.59
CA TRP A 12 33.32 1.82 -20.19
C TRP A 12 33.26 3.05 -19.29
N GLY A 13 32.49 2.94 -18.18
CA GLY A 13 32.19 4.02 -17.26
C GLY A 13 30.79 4.59 -17.43
N SER A 14 30.07 4.19 -18.48
CA SER A 14 28.64 4.38 -18.67
C SER A 14 27.86 3.06 -18.66
N ASP A 15 28.47 2.02 -18.11
CA ASP A 15 27.87 0.72 -17.90
C ASP A 15 26.95 0.72 -16.66
N GLU A 16 25.93 -0.12 -16.71
CA GLU A 16 25.04 -0.32 -15.57
C GLU A 16 25.75 -1.02 -14.41
N SER A 17 25.17 -0.88 -13.22
CA SER A 17 25.58 -1.61 -12.01
C SER A 17 24.36 -2.27 -11.39
N VAL A 18 24.21 -3.57 -11.59
CA VAL A 18 23.08 -4.36 -11.10
C VAL A 18 23.53 -5.21 -9.93
N THR A 19 23.13 -4.85 -8.73
CA THR A 19 23.51 -5.55 -7.49
C THR A 19 22.41 -6.44 -6.95
N ASP A 20 21.19 -6.33 -7.47
CA ASP A 20 20.06 -7.19 -7.08
C ASP A 20 20.37 -8.65 -7.49
N PRO A 21 20.38 -9.59 -6.52
CA PRO A 21 20.71 -10.98 -6.77
C PRO A 21 19.69 -11.71 -7.68
N ALA A 22 18.54 -11.12 -7.95
CA ALA A 22 17.54 -11.70 -8.86
C ALA A 22 18.05 -11.80 -10.30
N CYS A 23 18.88 -10.83 -10.76
CA CYS A 23 19.43 -10.85 -12.11
C CYS A 23 20.88 -10.34 -12.20
N GLY A 24 21.44 -9.87 -11.09
CA GLY A 24 22.76 -9.25 -11.03
C GLY A 24 23.53 -9.63 -9.78
N GLY A 25 24.47 -8.78 -9.38
CA GLY A 25 25.32 -9.04 -8.21
C GLY A 25 26.38 -10.13 -8.45
N ALA A 26 26.56 -10.57 -9.68
CA ALA A 26 27.41 -11.68 -10.07
C ALA A 26 28.68 -11.22 -10.83
N GLY A 27 29.47 -12.16 -11.30
CA GLY A 27 30.70 -11.89 -12.04
C GLY A 27 31.86 -11.40 -11.20
N GLY A 28 32.97 -11.08 -11.86
CA GLY A 28 34.20 -10.67 -11.19
C GLY A 28 34.15 -9.30 -10.50
N PHE A 29 33.16 -8.49 -10.84
CA PHE A 29 32.98 -7.12 -10.30
C PHE A 29 31.75 -7.02 -9.37
N GLY A 30 30.97 -8.09 -9.18
CA GLY A 30 29.83 -8.12 -8.26
C GLY A 30 28.65 -7.21 -8.65
N SER A 31 28.59 -6.80 -9.93
CA SER A 31 27.51 -5.94 -10.45
C SER A 31 27.14 -6.24 -11.90
N ASP A 32 27.50 -7.45 -12.37
CA ASP A 32 27.16 -7.92 -13.70
C ASP A 32 25.83 -8.66 -13.66
N ARG A 33 25.05 -8.57 -14.74
CA ARG A 33 23.92 -9.46 -14.98
C ARG A 33 24.42 -10.88 -15.26
N PHE A 34 23.62 -11.86 -14.96
CA PHE A 34 23.89 -13.23 -15.36
C PHE A 34 22.74 -13.81 -16.18
N LEU A 35 23.08 -14.73 -17.05
CA LEU A 35 22.13 -15.51 -17.84
C LEU A 35 22.54 -16.97 -17.83
N GLU A 36 21.64 -17.84 -17.48
CA GLU A 36 21.76 -19.26 -17.76
C GLU A 36 21.28 -19.51 -19.19
N ILE A 37 22.16 -20.08 -20.03
CA ILE A 37 21.82 -20.26 -21.44
C ILE A 37 20.72 -21.32 -21.54
N PRO A 38 19.55 -20.99 -22.10
CA PRO A 38 18.48 -21.95 -22.28
C PRO A 38 18.79 -22.97 -23.38
N ASP A 39 18.10 -24.08 -23.35
CA ASP A 39 18.25 -25.16 -24.35
C ASP A 39 17.59 -24.89 -25.69
N VAL A 40 16.81 -23.83 -25.78
CA VAL A 40 16.04 -23.40 -26.96
C VAL A 40 16.24 -21.92 -27.25
N ASP A 41 16.02 -21.55 -28.52
CA ASP A 41 16.04 -20.13 -28.91
C ASP A 41 15.05 -19.34 -28.03
N THR A 42 15.56 -18.33 -27.34
CA THR A 42 14.80 -17.55 -26.38
C THR A 42 15.03 -16.06 -26.61
N VAL A 43 13.97 -15.29 -26.56
CA VAL A 43 14.01 -13.83 -26.49
C VAL A 43 13.80 -13.46 -25.02
N LEU A 44 14.71 -12.70 -24.44
CA LEU A 44 14.58 -12.22 -23.07
C LEU A 44 13.61 -11.04 -23.04
N ASP A 45 12.87 -10.94 -21.96
CA ASP A 45 12.02 -9.80 -21.70
C ASP A 45 12.86 -8.52 -21.54
N PRO A 46 12.34 -7.35 -21.95
CA PRO A 46 13.02 -6.08 -21.72
C PRO A 46 13.12 -5.77 -20.24
N VAL A 47 14.28 -5.25 -19.84
CA VAL A 47 14.53 -4.80 -18.46
C VAL A 47 15.02 -3.37 -18.47
N CYS A 48 14.74 -2.63 -17.41
CA CYS A 48 15.21 -1.28 -17.24
C CYS A 48 16.73 -1.25 -17.01
N PHE A 49 17.40 -0.24 -17.54
CA PHE A 49 18.83 -0.08 -17.39
C PHE A 49 19.22 0.09 -15.92
N GLY A 50 20.04 -0.79 -15.41
CA GLY A 50 20.43 -0.82 -14.00
C GLY A 50 19.52 -1.62 -13.08
N GLU A 51 18.37 -2.11 -13.57
CA GLU A 51 17.35 -2.79 -12.76
C GLU A 51 17.07 -4.21 -13.26
N CYS A 52 16.50 -5.07 -12.41
CA CYS A 52 16.09 -6.42 -12.80
C CYS A 52 14.66 -6.52 -13.36
N ILE A 53 13.94 -5.43 -13.38
CA ILE A 53 12.53 -5.34 -13.75
C ILE A 53 12.33 -4.46 -14.99
N SER A 54 11.13 -4.46 -15.55
CA SER A 54 10.73 -3.54 -16.62
C SER A 54 10.69 -2.09 -16.11
N CYS A 55 10.84 -1.10 -16.98
CA CYS A 55 10.82 0.31 -16.58
C CYS A 55 9.42 0.82 -16.20
N ASP A 56 8.39 0.05 -16.45
CA ASP A 56 7.00 0.30 -16.07
C ASP A 56 6.56 -0.51 -14.84
N GLU A 57 7.51 -1.11 -14.13
CA GLU A 57 7.28 -1.87 -12.90
C GLU A 57 8.01 -1.23 -11.72
N SER A 58 7.44 -1.37 -10.53
CA SER A 58 8.05 -1.04 -9.24
C SER A 58 8.03 -2.25 -8.32
N TYR A 59 8.95 -2.30 -7.37
CA TYR A 59 8.93 -3.35 -6.39
C TYR A 59 7.91 -3.06 -5.29
N VAL A 60 7.15 -4.08 -4.95
CA VAL A 60 6.28 -4.10 -3.76
C VAL A 60 6.75 -5.21 -2.84
N ILE A 61 7.00 -4.88 -1.57
CA ILE A 61 7.27 -5.86 -0.52
C ILE A 61 5.98 -6.08 0.26
N PHE A 62 5.41 -7.25 0.13
CA PHE A 62 4.23 -7.66 0.90
C PHE A 62 4.67 -8.27 2.23
N HIS A 63 4.01 -7.85 3.32
CA HIS A 63 4.24 -8.39 4.65
C HIS A 63 2.94 -8.94 5.24
N VAL A 64 3.05 -10.04 5.97
CA VAL A 64 1.99 -10.60 6.81
C VAL A 64 2.56 -11.05 8.15
N ASP A 65 1.85 -10.76 9.22
CA ASP A 65 2.16 -11.23 10.56
C ASP A 65 1.28 -12.43 10.94
N MET A 66 1.91 -13.51 11.36
CA MET A 66 1.28 -14.78 11.73
C MET A 66 1.22 -14.99 13.24
N GLU A 67 1.40 -13.94 14.07
CA GLU A 67 1.44 -14.06 15.54
C GLU A 67 0.20 -14.76 16.10
N GLU A 68 -0.98 -14.47 15.53
CA GLU A 68 -2.26 -15.01 16.01
C GLU A 68 -2.72 -16.28 15.26
N THR A 69 -1.96 -16.71 14.24
CA THR A 69 -2.35 -17.85 13.39
C THR A 69 -1.19 -18.82 13.22
N PRO A 70 -1.34 -20.09 13.61
CA PRO A 70 -0.30 -21.08 13.39
C PRO A 70 0.05 -21.26 11.91
N VAL A 71 1.33 -21.22 11.60
CA VAL A 71 1.83 -21.40 10.24
C VAL A 71 1.67 -22.85 9.78
N ALA A 72 1.10 -23.07 8.61
CA ALA A 72 0.99 -24.39 8.01
C ALA A 72 2.38 -24.94 7.62
N THR A 73 2.48 -26.26 7.52
CA THR A 73 3.76 -26.94 7.21
C THR A 73 4.31 -26.55 5.84
N GLU A 74 3.42 -26.26 4.89
CA GLU A 74 3.74 -25.85 3.53
C GLU A 74 4.24 -24.40 3.44
N GLY A 75 4.00 -23.60 4.49
CA GLY A 75 4.41 -22.21 4.61
C GLY A 75 3.32 -21.20 4.30
N ILE A 76 3.74 -19.93 4.20
CA ILE A 76 2.88 -18.79 3.89
C ILE A 76 3.15 -18.34 2.47
N PHE A 77 2.10 -17.92 1.77
CA PHE A 77 2.15 -17.53 0.38
C PHE A 77 1.37 -16.24 0.15
N LEU A 78 1.83 -15.45 -0.81
CA LEU A 78 1.02 -14.43 -1.47
C LEU A 78 0.20 -15.14 -2.56
N GLY A 79 -1.09 -14.88 -2.62
CA GLY A 79 -2.04 -15.45 -3.56
C GLY A 79 -3.16 -14.46 -3.85
N GLY A 80 -4.32 -14.94 -4.29
CA GLY A 80 -5.45 -14.09 -4.68
C GLY A 80 -5.20 -13.33 -5.99
N GLY A 81 -6.19 -12.58 -6.46
CA GLY A 81 -6.07 -11.78 -7.67
C GLY A 81 -5.34 -12.48 -8.81
N GLN A 82 -4.28 -11.85 -9.29
CA GLN A 82 -3.44 -12.38 -10.38
C GLN A 82 -2.58 -13.60 -9.97
N TRP A 83 -2.40 -13.85 -8.68
CA TRP A 83 -1.67 -15.00 -8.16
C TRP A 83 -2.58 -16.17 -7.77
N HIS A 84 -3.86 -16.10 -8.08
CA HIS A 84 -4.77 -17.24 -7.87
C HIS A 84 -4.23 -18.47 -8.64
N ASN A 85 -4.01 -19.58 -7.94
CA ASN A 85 -3.33 -20.79 -8.43
C ASN A 85 -1.85 -20.64 -8.81
N ASN A 86 -1.21 -19.50 -8.55
CA ASN A 86 0.22 -19.28 -8.73
C ASN A 86 0.82 -18.66 -7.47
N TYR A 87 0.75 -19.38 -6.38
CA TYR A 87 1.17 -18.94 -5.06
C TYR A 87 2.65 -18.56 -5.00
N GLN A 88 2.95 -17.40 -4.44
CA GLN A 88 4.32 -16.93 -4.23
C GLN A 88 4.74 -17.19 -2.80
N LEU A 89 5.73 -18.06 -2.58
CA LEU A 89 6.19 -18.41 -1.25
C LEU A 89 6.80 -17.19 -0.55
N MET A 90 6.36 -16.94 0.66
CA MET A 90 6.87 -15.89 1.52
C MET A 90 7.96 -16.43 2.45
N THR A 91 8.91 -15.60 2.79
CA THR A 91 10.01 -15.95 3.70
C THR A 91 9.92 -15.16 4.98
N LEU A 92 10.34 -15.76 6.10
CA LEU A 92 10.40 -15.08 7.39
C LEU A 92 11.36 -13.88 7.29
N VAL A 93 10.92 -12.73 7.78
CA VAL A 93 11.78 -11.53 7.87
C VAL A 93 12.93 -11.80 8.84
N PRO A 94 14.20 -11.51 8.49
CA PRO A 94 15.32 -11.70 9.40
C PRO A 94 15.10 -10.99 10.75
N GLU A 95 15.39 -11.70 11.84
CA GLU A 95 15.25 -11.23 13.22
C GLU A 95 13.79 -11.11 13.74
N GLU A 96 12.78 -11.38 12.89
CA GLU A 96 11.38 -11.48 13.28
C GLU A 96 10.97 -12.95 13.52
N GLU A 97 9.96 -13.19 14.35
CA GLU A 97 9.50 -14.55 14.66
C GLU A 97 8.21 -14.94 13.92
N THR A 98 7.41 -13.94 13.53
CA THR A 98 6.05 -14.14 13.00
C THR A 98 5.78 -13.42 11.69
N ILE A 99 6.65 -12.47 11.27
CA ILE A 99 6.44 -11.66 10.08
C ILE A 99 7.06 -12.32 8.86
N TYR A 100 6.25 -12.56 7.84
CA TYR A 100 6.66 -13.11 6.55
C TYR A 100 6.59 -12.06 5.46
N MET A 101 7.50 -12.14 4.48
CA MET A 101 7.54 -11.20 3.37
C MET A 101 7.78 -11.88 2.03
N VAL A 102 7.35 -11.21 0.96
CA VAL A 102 7.74 -11.50 -0.43
C VAL A 102 7.88 -10.19 -1.21
N LYS A 103 8.93 -10.08 -2.03
CA LYS A 103 9.17 -8.95 -2.92
C LYS A 103 8.70 -9.31 -4.32
N MET A 104 7.82 -8.49 -4.91
CA MET A 104 7.27 -8.68 -6.24
C MET A 104 7.51 -7.45 -7.09
N ALA A 105 7.80 -7.64 -8.38
CA ALA A 105 7.77 -6.57 -9.38
C ALA A 105 6.35 -6.49 -9.96
N LEU A 106 5.76 -5.31 -9.97
CA LEU A 106 4.40 -5.09 -10.42
C LEU A 106 4.33 -3.84 -11.30
N PRO A 107 3.56 -3.87 -12.40
CA PRO A 107 3.28 -2.67 -13.17
C PRO A 107 2.45 -1.66 -12.35
N GLU A 108 2.52 -0.39 -12.74
CA GLU A 108 1.66 0.63 -12.18
C GLU A 108 0.18 0.26 -12.31
N GLY A 109 -0.60 0.59 -11.27
CA GLY A 109 -2.04 0.35 -11.26
C GLY A 109 -2.54 -0.31 -9.99
N GLU A 110 -3.80 -0.71 -10.03
CA GLU A 110 -4.47 -1.39 -8.93
C GLU A 110 -4.28 -2.91 -9.05
N HIS A 111 -3.89 -3.52 -7.95
CA HIS A 111 -3.67 -4.97 -7.86
C HIS A 111 -4.44 -5.55 -6.69
N TYR A 112 -4.90 -6.79 -6.86
CA TYR A 112 -5.65 -7.56 -5.86
C TYR A 112 -4.80 -8.72 -5.36
N TYR A 113 -4.79 -8.94 -4.05
CA TYR A 113 -4.01 -10.00 -3.44
C TYR A 113 -4.65 -10.53 -2.15
N LYS A 114 -4.25 -11.71 -1.72
CA LYS A 114 -4.50 -12.30 -0.41
C LYS A 114 -3.28 -13.03 0.08
N PHE A 115 -3.16 -13.14 1.38
CA PHE A 115 -2.24 -14.11 1.97
C PHE A 115 -2.90 -15.50 2.03
N ASN A 116 -2.08 -16.52 1.98
CA ASN A 116 -2.53 -17.90 1.99
C ASN A 116 -1.63 -18.73 2.89
N ASN A 117 -2.22 -19.41 3.85
CA ASN A 117 -1.53 -20.27 4.81
C ASN A 117 -1.67 -21.74 4.35
N GLY A 118 -0.64 -22.27 3.70
CA GLY A 118 -0.58 -23.66 3.26
C GLY A 118 -0.64 -23.89 1.73
N GLY A 119 -0.72 -22.81 0.91
CA GLY A 119 -0.61 -22.94 -0.55
C GLY A 119 -1.75 -23.71 -1.22
N ASN A 120 -2.95 -23.64 -0.71
CA ASN A 120 -4.15 -24.31 -1.25
C ASN A 120 -5.42 -23.46 -1.04
N ASP A 121 -6.49 -23.80 -1.74
CA ASP A 121 -7.75 -23.02 -1.74
C ASP A 121 -8.40 -22.85 -0.35
N GLY A 122 -8.12 -23.74 0.59
CA GLY A 122 -8.62 -23.65 1.96
C GLY A 122 -7.78 -22.78 2.89
N GLY A 123 -6.60 -22.33 2.44
CA GLY A 123 -5.65 -21.56 3.23
C GLY A 123 -5.74 -20.05 3.06
N TYR A 124 -6.64 -19.53 2.25
CA TYR A 124 -6.81 -18.09 2.07
C TYR A 124 -7.34 -17.39 3.32
N GLU A 125 -6.97 -16.14 3.46
CA GLU A 125 -7.57 -15.22 4.43
C GLU A 125 -9.10 -15.16 4.33
N ASP A 126 -9.76 -14.87 5.43
CA ASP A 126 -11.21 -14.65 5.45
C ASP A 126 -11.57 -13.33 4.75
N GLY A 127 -11.92 -13.42 3.48
CA GLY A 127 -12.32 -12.27 2.67
C GLY A 127 -13.55 -11.53 3.19
N GLY A 128 -14.44 -12.23 3.90
CA GLY A 128 -15.59 -11.61 4.56
C GLY A 128 -15.14 -10.70 5.71
N ASN A 129 -14.17 -11.15 6.48
CA ASN A 129 -13.60 -10.33 7.56
C ASN A 129 -12.84 -9.11 6.99
N LEU A 130 -11.98 -9.32 5.99
CA LEU A 130 -11.25 -8.22 5.33
C LEU A 130 -12.18 -7.16 4.74
N THR A 131 -13.30 -7.59 4.11
CA THR A 131 -14.31 -6.68 3.59
C THR A 131 -15.02 -5.90 4.70
N ASN A 132 -15.36 -6.57 5.81
CA ASN A 132 -16.01 -5.92 6.95
C ASN A 132 -15.09 -4.91 7.67
N GLU A 133 -13.80 -5.18 7.71
CA GLU A 133 -12.78 -4.30 8.28
C GLU A 133 -12.36 -3.18 7.33
N GLY A 134 -12.69 -3.28 6.03
CA GLY A 134 -12.52 -2.22 5.04
C GLY A 134 -11.25 -2.29 4.19
N CYS A 135 -10.44 -3.35 4.28
CA CYS A 135 -9.28 -3.56 3.40
C CYS A 135 -9.47 -4.65 2.34
N GLY A 136 -10.59 -5.35 2.37
CA GLY A 136 -10.97 -6.32 1.35
C GLY A 136 -11.98 -5.75 0.36
N ASP A 137 -11.78 -5.99 -0.93
CA ASP A 137 -12.73 -5.63 -1.97
C ASP A 137 -13.86 -6.68 -2.06
N GLY A 138 -15.08 -6.28 -1.69
CA GLY A 138 -16.25 -7.17 -1.70
C GLY A 138 -16.62 -7.71 -3.08
N ASP A 139 -16.27 -7.01 -4.16
CA ASP A 139 -16.52 -7.44 -5.54
C ASP A 139 -15.47 -8.44 -6.04
N ASN A 140 -14.31 -8.52 -5.37
CA ASN A 140 -13.18 -9.41 -5.69
C ASN A 140 -12.92 -10.43 -4.58
N TRP A 141 -13.95 -11.11 -4.09
CA TRP A 141 -13.84 -12.18 -3.07
C TRP A 141 -13.25 -11.72 -1.73
N GLY A 142 -13.24 -10.41 -1.46
CA GLY A 142 -12.60 -9.82 -0.31
C GLY A 142 -11.07 -9.82 -0.40
N ASP A 143 -10.51 -9.82 -1.61
CA ASP A 143 -9.07 -9.64 -1.80
C ASP A 143 -8.64 -8.25 -1.33
N ARG A 144 -7.45 -8.15 -0.75
CA ARG A 144 -6.83 -6.87 -0.43
C ARG A 144 -6.48 -6.13 -1.71
N THR A 145 -6.47 -4.81 -1.66
CA THR A 145 -6.06 -3.97 -2.79
C THR A 145 -4.77 -3.23 -2.48
N ILE A 146 -3.97 -2.98 -3.51
CA ILE A 146 -2.82 -2.09 -3.45
C ILE A 146 -2.72 -1.32 -4.77
N VAL A 147 -2.41 -0.04 -4.67
CA VAL A 147 -2.12 0.81 -5.84
C VAL A 147 -0.61 0.96 -5.93
N VAL A 148 -0.04 0.47 -7.03
CA VAL A 148 1.39 0.57 -7.34
C VAL A 148 1.62 1.82 -8.17
N GLY A 149 2.54 2.67 -7.73
CA GLY A 149 3.01 3.86 -8.42
C GLY A 149 4.42 3.69 -8.99
N GLU A 150 5.05 4.81 -9.32
CA GLU A 150 6.41 4.85 -9.90
C GLU A 150 7.53 4.48 -8.92
N GLU A 151 7.25 4.45 -7.61
CA GLU A 151 8.25 4.20 -6.57
C GLU A 151 8.03 2.86 -5.89
N ASP A 152 9.12 2.22 -5.46
CA ASP A 152 9.08 1.02 -4.64
C ASP A 152 8.29 1.26 -3.36
N SER A 153 7.52 0.27 -2.94
CA SER A 153 6.64 0.37 -1.78
C SER A 153 6.64 -0.90 -0.93
N MET A 154 6.08 -0.81 0.26
CA MET A 154 5.88 -1.97 1.14
C MET A 154 4.56 -1.87 1.88
N THR A 155 3.93 -3.02 2.12
CA THR A 155 2.75 -3.08 2.98
C THR A 155 3.18 -3.14 4.44
N PRO A 156 2.37 -2.59 5.37
CA PRO A 156 2.52 -2.90 6.79
C PRO A 156 2.39 -4.41 7.04
N PRO A 157 2.98 -4.94 8.13
CA PRO A 157 2.78 -6.33 8.54
C PRO A 157 1.37 -6.52 9.13
N PHE A 158 0.38 -6.66 8.25
CA PHE A 158 -0.98 -6.94 8.67
C PHE A 158 -1.08 -8.32 9.31
N CYS A 159 -1.91 -8.45 10.34
CA CYS A 159 -2.26 -9.74 10.90
C CYS A 159 -3.02 -10.58 9.87
N PHE A 160 -2.74 -11.87 9.82
CA PHE A 160 -3.42 -12.78 8.88
C PHE A 160 -4.94 -12.74 9.09
N SER A 161 -5.70 -12.55 8.02
CA SER A 161 -7.15 -12.35 8.02
C SER A 161 -7.64 -11.09 8.73
N SER A 162 -6.79 -10.08 8.95
CA SER A 162 -7.19 -8.78 9.52
C SER A 162 -6.57 -7.61 8.75
N CYS A 163 -7.24 -6.48 8.77
CA CYS A 163 -6.72 -5.22 8.22
C CYS A 163 -5.76 -4.49 9.17
N TYR A 164 -5.52 -5.06 10.35
CA TYR A 164 -4.74 -4.44 11.41
C TYR A 164 -3.47 -5.24 11.70
N THR A 165 -2.54 -4.64 12.43
CA THR A 165 -1.35 -5.33 12.95
C THR A 165 -1.71 -6.28 14.08
N CYS A 166 -0.99 -7.40 14.24
CA CYS A 166 -1.20 -8.35 15.33
C CYS A 166 -0.82 -7.76 16.69
N GLY A 167 -1.39 -8.32 17.76
CA GLY A 167 -0.99 -8.08 19.15
C GLY A 167 -1.22 -6.67 19.68
N GLY A 168 -1.82 -5.79 18.88
CA GLY A 168 -2.09 -4.42 19.30
C GLY A 168 -3.44 -4.27 20.00
N ASP A 169 -3.46 -4.11 21.32
CA ASP A 169 -4.65 -3.59 21.99
C ASP A 169 -5.02 -2.21 21.39
N PRO A 170 -6.30 -1.93 21.18
CA PRO A 170 -6.72 -0.60 20.75
C PRO A 170 -6.20 0.47 21.72
N VAL A 171 -5.52 1.46 21.20
CA VAL A 171 -5.04 2.61 21.96
C VAL A 171 -5.86 3.85 21.63
N GLU A 172 -6.07 4.71 22.61
CA GLU A 172 -6.64 6.02 22.37
C GLU A 172 -5.53 7.02 22.05
N ALA A 173 -5.62 7.65 20.89
CA ALA A 173 -4.72 8.72 20.49
C ALA A 173 -5.51 9.96 20.05
N ASN A 174 -5.01 11.15 20.41
CA ASN A 174 -5.56 12.41 19.91
C ASN A 174 -4.95 12.71 18.54
N VAL A 175 -5.78 12.71 17.50
CA VAL A 175 -5.39 13.06 16.13
C VAL A 175 -5.95 14.42 15.77
N THR A 176 -5.08 15.36 15.36
CA THR A 176 -5.49 16.69 14.91
C THR A 176 -5.52 16.71 13.38
N PHE A 177 -6.69 16.92 12.83
CA PHE A 177 -6.93 17.13 11.40
C PHE A 177 -6.83 18.61 11.11
N GLN A 178 -6.21 18.97 9.99
CA GLN A 178 -5.98 20.36 9.61
C GLN A 178 -6.37 20.58 8.15
N ALA A 179 -7.06 21.70 7.88
CA ALA A 179 -7.42 22.10 6.54
C ALA A 179 -6.97 23.54 6.27
N ASP A 180 -6.22 23.73 5.19
CA ASP A 180 -5.92 25.07 4.65
C ASP A 180 -7.13 25.53 3.82
N MET A 181 -7.78 26.57 4.32
CA MET A 181 -9.00 27.14 3.76
C MET A 181 -8.75 28.35 2.84
N THR A 182 -7.49 28.67 2.52
CA THR A 182 -7.11 29.83 1.70
C THR A 182 -7.94 29.94 0.42
N THR A 183 -8.14 28.82 -0.27
CA THR A 183 -8.93 28.79 -1.51
C THR A 183 -10.41 29.08 -1.26
N LEU A 184 -11.04 28.43 -0.29
CA LEU A 184 -12.47 28.62 0.00
C LEU A 184 -12.74 30.02 0.57
N LEU A 185 -11.86 30.54 1.41
CA LEU A 185 -11.95 31.94 1.90
C LEU A 185 -11.92 32.94 0.75
N SER A 186 -11.05 32.73 -0.25
CA SER A 186 -10.99 33.56 -1.46
C SER A 186 -12.24 33.46 -2.34
N GLN A 187 -13.00 32.39 -2.23
CA GLN A 187 -14.24 32.12 -2.94
C GLN A 187 -15.50 32.56 -2.18
N GLY A 188 -15.34 33.17 -1.01
CA GLY A 188 -16.47 33.74 -0.24
C GLY A 188 -16.92 32.83 0.92
N TRP A 189 -16.07 32.00 1.45
CA TRP A 189 -16.35 31.31 2.72
C TRP A 189 -16.65 32.33 3.83
N ASP A 190 -17.72 32.10 4.56
CA ASP A 190 -18.18 32.93 5.67
C ASP A 190 -18.59 32.05 6.86
N ASP A 191 -17.82 32.10 7.95
CA ASP A 191 -18.01 31.25 9.14
C ASP A 191 -19.34 31.48 9.86
N ASN A 192 -20.08 32.57 9.54
CA ASN A 192 -21.42 32.77 10.07
C ASN A 192 -22.48 31.92 9.37
N VAL A 193 -22.16 31.38 8.20
CA VAL A 193 -23.07 30.62 7.32
C VAL A 193 -22.54 29.24 7.03
N HIS A 194 -21.21 29.12 6.80
CA HIS A 194 -20.55 27.90 6.36
C HIS A 194 -19.81 27.24 7.51
N PHE A 195 -19.75 25.92 7.48
CA PHE A 195 -18.92 25.15 8.39
C PHE A 195 -18.39 23.90 7.65
N MET A 196 -17.25 23.44 8.09
CA MET A 196 -16.63 22.22 7.54
C MET A 196 -16.66 21.09 8.56
N GLU A 197 -16.93 19.90 8.11
CA GLU A 197 -16.96 18.69 8.93
C GLU A 197 -15.92 17.67 8.49
N LEU A 198 -15.39 16.95 9.45
CA LEU A 198 -14.65 15.71 9.26
C LEU A 198 -15.67 14.58 9.12
N ARG A 199 -15.53 13.78 8.07
CA ARG A 199 -16.33 12.59 7.80
C ARG A 199 -15.40 11.42 7.50
N GLY A 200 -15.69 10.25 8.02
CA GLY A 200 -14.85 9.08 7.77
C GLY A 200 -15.24 7.85 8.58
N GLY A 201 -14.50 6.77 8.39
CA GLY A 201 -14.65 5.56 9.20
C GLY A 201 -14.51 5.81 10.70
N ILE A 202 -13.72 6.83 11.08
CA ILE A 202 -13.52 7.26 12.47
C ILE A 202 -14.79 7.77 13.18
N ASN A 203 -15.81 8.16 12.44
CA ASN A 203 -17.09 8.62 12.99
C ASN A 203 -18.31 8.01 12.26
N GLY A 204 -18.10 6.90 11.54
CA GLY A 204 -19.12 6.22 10.77
C GLY A 204 -19.74 7.09 9.67
N TRP A 205 -18.97 8.02 9.10
CA TRP A 205 -19.39 9.00 8.10
C TRP A 205 -20.51 9.94 8.58
N SER A 206 -20.67 10.07 9.90
CA SER A 206 -21.71 10.83 10.54
C SER A 206 -21.40 12.33 10.63
N ALA A 207 -22.44 13.15 10.78
CA ALA A 207 -22.35 14.60 11.01
C ALA A 207 -21.88 14.94 12.43
N GLY A 208 -21.36 16.15 12.61
CA GLY A 208 -21.15 16.76 13.92
C GLY A 208 -19.69 17.04 14.29
N ASP A 209 -18.73 16.52 13.55
CA ASP A 209 -17.31 16.79 13.78
C ASP A 209 -16.88 18.05 13.00
N VAL A 210 -17.16 19.23 13.55
CA VAL A 210 -16.97 20.53 12.92
C VAL A 210 -15.58 21.08 13.22
N PHE A 211 -14.90 21.57 12.18
CA PHE A 211 -13.62 22.26 12.29
C PHE A 211 -13.78 23.67 12.87
N GLU A 212 -12.82 24.08 13.67
CA GLU A 212 -12.72 25.44 14.20
C GLU A 212 -11.52 26.15 13.56
N GLN A 213 -11.66 27.48 13.34
CA GLN A 213 -10.57 28.30 12.84
C GLN A 213 -9.44 28.36 13.88
N ASP A 214 -8.19 28.21 13.43
CA ASP A 214 -7.03 28.36 14.29
C ASP A 214 -6.87 29.83 14.76
N LEU A 215 -6.52 30.00 16.02
CA LEU A 215 -6.39 31.34 16.61
C LEU A 215 -5.18 32.13 16.12
N LEU A 216 -4.18 31.48 15.57
CA LEU A 216 -2.94 32.08 15.13
C LEU A 216 -2.85 32.19 13.60
N ASP A 217 -3.51 31.30 12.88
CA ASP A 217 -3.58 31.33 11.42
C ASP A 217 -5.03 31.32 10.94
N PRO A 218 -5.56 32.46 10.46
CA PRO A 218 -6.95 32.54 10.01
C PRO A 218 -7.26 31.73 8.76
N ASN A 219 -6.27 31.17 8.08
CA ASN A 219 -6.47 30.28 6.93
C ASN A 219 -6.52 28.80 7.33
N LEU A 220 -6.13 28.49 8.55
CA LEU A 220 -6.08 27.12 9.05
C LEU A 220 -7.32 26.81 9.87
N TYR A 221 -7.94 25.67 9.58
CA TYR A 221 -9.05 25.11 10.34
C TYR A 221 -8.65 23.76 10.90
N THR A 222 -8.96 23.51 12.16
CA THR A 222 -8.49 22.31 12.87
C THR A 222 -9.61 21.63 13.63
N ILE A 223 -9.50 20.32 13.80
CA ILE A 223 -10.28 19.54 14.74
C ILE A 223 -9.43 18.44 15.34
N THR A 224 -9.47 18.28 16.66
CA THR A 224 -8.80 17.19 17.36
C THR A 224 -9.82 16.15 17.82
N LYS A 225 -9.59 14.88 17.45
CA LYS A 225 -10.44 13.75 17.81
C LYS A 225 -9.63 12.73 18.62
N ALA A 226 -10.20 12.28 19.72
CA ALA A 226 -9.74 11.06 20.36
C ALA A 226 -10.21 9.88 19.50
N ILE A 227 -9.27 9.10 18.97
CA ILE A 227 -9.51 7.92 18.16
C ILE A 227 -8.99 6.72 18.92
N THR A 228 -9.87 5.75 19.18
CA THR A 228 -9.48 4.46 19.75
C THR A 228 -9.39 3.46 18.60
N ALA A 229 -8.18 3.01 18.31
CA ALA A 229 -7.92 2.08 17.23
C ALA A 229 -6.68 1.23 17.52
N THR A 230 -6.60 0.08 16.89
CA THR A 230 -5.37 -0.72 16.91
C THR A 230 -4.27 0.04 16.16
N PRO A 231 -3.04 0.13 16.71
CA PRO A 231 -1.92 0.74 16.01
C PRO A 231 -1.73 0.15 14.60
N GLY A 232 -1.57 1.02 13.60
CA GLY A 232 -1.45 0.62 12.19
C GLY A 232 -2.79 0.47 11.46
N SER A 233 -3.94 0.55 12.13
CA SER A 233 -5.24 0.53 11.44
C SER A 233 -5.42 1.76 10.53
N MET A 234 -6.00 1.54 9.35
CA MET A 234 -6.26 2.59 8.36
C MET A 234 -7.73 3.01 8.41
N HIS A 235 -7.97 4.31 8.45
CA HIS A 235 -9.31 4.88 8.48
C HIS A 235 -9.47 5.90 7.36
N GLU A 236 -10.34 5.62 6.42
CA GLU A 236 -10.67 6.59 5.37
C GLU A 236 -11.43 7.79 5.91
N TRP A 237 -11.10 8.97 5.42
CA TRP A 237 -11.76 10.21 5.80
C TRP A 237 -11.77 11.27 4.69
N LYS A 238 -12.65 12.26 4.82
CA LYS A 238 -12.80 13.40 3.91
C LYS A 238 -13.27 14.64 4.64
N TYR A 239 -13.06 15.78 4.00
CA TYR A 239 -13.71 17.03 4.36
C TYR A 239 -15.07 17.17 3.68
N LYS A 240 -16.04 17.74 4.40
CA LYS A 240 -17.34 18.10 3.87
C LYS A 240 -17.71 19.52 4.28
N ALA A 241 -17.90 20.40 3.30
CA ALA A 241 -18.39 21.76 3.48
C ALA A 241 -19.92 21.77 3.57
N ASN A 242 -20.47 22.61 4.43
CA ASN A 242 -21.91 22.76 4.69
C ASN A 242 -22.30 24.26 4.79
N PRO A 243 -23.56 24.64 4.48
CA PRO A 243 -24.60 23.80 3.87
C PRO A 243 -24.16 23.29 2.50
N ASP A 244 -24.43 22.01 2.21
CA ASP A 244 -23.93 21.32 1.00
C ASP A 244 -24.48 21.89 -0.31
N GLU A 245 -25.66 22.47 -0.32
CA GLU A 245 -26.26 23.17 -1.46
C GLU A 245 -25.46 24.39 -1.96
N ASN A 246 -24.57 24.93 -1.11
CA ASN A 246 -23.73 26.09 -1.45
C ASN A 246 -22.42 25.67 -2.15
N PHE A 247 -22.11 24.39 -2.23
CA PHE A 247 -20.84 23.88 -2.72
C PHE A 247 -21.04 22.85 -3.84
N ASN A 248 -20.07 22.80 -4.76
CA ASN A 248 -20.02 21.74 -5.77
C ASN A 248 -19.85 20.36 -5.09
N ASN A 249 -20.23 19.31 -5.79
CA ASN A 249 -20.12 17.93 -5.31
C ASN A 249 -20.83 17.68 -3.96
N ASN A 250 -21.96 18.37 -3.72
CA ASN A 250 -22.72 18.33 -2.46
C ASN A 250 -21.83 18.59 -1.22
N GLY A 251 -20.89 19.51 -1.33
CA GLY A 251 -19.98 19.91 -0.26
C GLY A 251 -18.77 18.98 -0.05
N TRP A 252 -18.71 17.84 -0.70
CA TRP A 252 -17.58 16.95 -0.58
C TRP A 252 -16.36 17.45 -1.34
N GLU A 253 -15.18 17.30 -0.75
CA GLU A 253 -13.94 17.46 -1.49
C GLU A 253 -13.86 16.48 -2.69
N THR A 254 -13.23 16.90 -3.78
CA THR A 254 -13.18 16.12 -5.02
C THR A 254 -12.05 15.08 -5.04
N ALA A 255 -11.08 15.21 -4.15
CA ALA A 255 -10.01 14.22 -3.98
C ALA A 255 -10.57 12.84 -3.59
N ALA A 256 -9.80 11.78 -3.80
CA ALA A 256 -10.08 10.46 -3.25
C ALA A 256 -10.18 10.52 -1.70
N ASN A 257 -10.71 9.47 -1.08
CA ASN A 257 -10.66 9.39 0.38
C ASN A 257 -9.20 9.41 0.84
N ARG A 258 -8.95 10.15 1.92
CA ARG A 258 -7.65 10.15 2.60
C ARG A 258 -7.58 8.96 3.54
N VAL A 259 -6.40 8.47 3.79
CA VAL A 259 -6.13 7.35 4.72
C VAL A 259 -5.19 7.83 5.82
#